data_add59c49855b35550d24a993ee806dd3
#
_entry.id   add59c49855b35550d24a993ee806dd3
#
_cell.length_a   1.000
_cell.length_b   1.000
_cell.length_c   1.000
_cell.angle_alpha   90.00
_cell.angle_beta   90.00
_cell.angle_gamma   90.00
#
_symmetry.space_group_name_H-M   'P 1'
#
loop_
_entity.id
_entity.type
_entity.pdbx_description
1 polymer ?
#
loop_
_entity_poly.entity_id
_entity_poly.type
_entity_poly.pdbx_seq_one_letter_code
_entity_poly.pdbx_strand_id
1 'polypeptide(L)'
;MEEKTQNPNVEPAKEMTEAELSELLQIRRDKLKALQDAGQDPFRKVRYDQQFYSTDITSNYESFEDKTVSVAGRMMSKRIMGKASFAHILDYKGDIQIYVKRDDIGEESYAQFKTFDIGDIIGVVGRVFKTRTGEISIHAEKVELLSKSLRPLPEKFHGLKDPELRYRQRFVDLIVNPEVRDTFVKRSIIISEMRSWLNNKGFIEVETPVLNTTASGASARPFITHHNTLDIDMYMRIATELHLKMCIVGGLERVYEIGLIFRNEGMDATHNPEFTTIELYQAYTDYKGMMELAEGVIDHCCKAVNGGRTKITYQGSEIDLTAPFKRVTMNDAVREKTGVDFMSLTDEQARAEAKRLGVEVEDKTATAGKILPMVFDAFVEDTLIQPTFVIDYPVEISPLSKRKPDDPRLTERFELFIAGHEYANAFSELNDPIDQRGRFIQQAMERAKGDDEAMMIDETFCTALEYGMPPTGGIGLGIDRLVMLLTDSPTIRDVLLFPTMKPTL
;
A
#
# COMPACT_ATOMS: atom_id res chain seq x y z
N MET A 1 34.27 -4.49 -11.87
CA MET A 1 34.48 -3.18 -12.53
C MET A 1 34.24 -3.41 -14.01
N GLU A 2 33.02 -3.17 -14.47
CA GLU A 2 32.70 -3.03 -15.88
C GLU A 2 32.08 -1.66 -16.08
N GLU A 3 32.86 -0.78 -16.71
CA GLU A 3 32.42 0.55 -17.12
C GLU A 3 31.29 0.41 -18.16
N LYS A 4 30.08 0.81 -17.78
CA LYS A 4 29.01 1.06 -18.76
C LYS A 4 29.36 2.30 -19.54
N THR A 5 29.86 2.14 -20.73
CA THR A 5 30.04 3.20 -21.74
C THR A 5 28.70 3.90 -21.99
N GLN A 6 28.59 5.11 -21.45
CA GLN A 6 27.51 6.04 -21.83
C GLN A 6 27.71 6.46 -23.28
N ASN A 7 26.69 6.29 -24.07
CA ASN A 7 26.64 6.72 -25.46
C ASN A 7 26.40 8.26 -25.48
N PRO A 8 27.34 9.11 -25.96
CA PRO A 8 27.28 10.56 -25.75
C PRO A 8 26.37 11.34 -26.70
N ASN A 9 25.49 10.70 -27.45
CA ASN A 9 24.65 11.35 -28.48
C ASN A 9 23.14 11.16 -28.29
N VAL A 10 22.65 11.17 -27.05
CA VAL A 10 21.20 11.30 -26.80
C VAL A 10 20.96 12.71 -26.28
N GLU A 11 20.56 13.61 -27.18
CA GLU A 11 20.04 14.91 -26.76
C GLU A 11 18.86 14.70 -25.79
N PRO A 12 18.79 15.46 -24.68
CA PRO A 12 17.63 15.39 -23.79
C PRO A 12 16.38 15.79 -24.57
N ALA A 13 15.36 14.95 -24.54
CA ALA A 13 14.08 15.23 -25.18
C ALA A 13 13.55 16.56 -24.64
N LYS A 14 13.24 17.48 -25.54
CA LYS A 14 12.72 18.81 -25.23
C LYS A 14 11.29 18.64 -24.70
N GLU A 15 11.05 19.06 -23.48
CA GLU A 15 9.68 19.13 -22.96
C GLU A 15 8.82 20.00 -23.88
N MET A 16 7.60 19.54 -24.20
CA MET A 16 6.65 20.29 -25.00
C MET A 16 6.29 21.59 -24.30
N THR A 17 6.34 22.70 -25.02
CA THR A 17 5.84 23.98 -24.53
C THR A 17 4.32 23.96 -24.40
N GLU A 18 3.76 24.84 -23.57
CA GLU A 18 2.31 24.98 -23.43
C GLU A 18 1.61 25.30 -24.76
N ALA A 19 2.26 26.05 -25.64
CA ALA A 19 1.74 26.36 -26.98
C ALA A 19 1.69 25.12 -27.86
N GLU A 20 2.76 24.32 -27.91
CA GLU A 20 2.83 23.07 -28.68
C GLU A 20 1.79 22.04 -28.14
N LEU A 21 1.62 21.95 -26.83
CA LEU A 21 0.58 21.12 -26.22
C LEU A 21 -0.83 21.60 -26.62
N SER A 22 -1.08 22.91 -26.56
CA SER A 22 -2.38 23.49 -26.95
C SER A 22 -2.72 23.21 -28.41
N GLU A 23 -1.75 23.31 -29.31
CA GLU A 23 -1.93 22.97 -30.74
C GLU A 23 -2.27 21.49 -30.93
N LEU A 24 -1.55 20.58 -30.28
CA LEU A 24 -1.82 19.14 -30.35
C LEU A 24 -3.20 18.77 -29.79
N LEU A 25 -3.61 19.41 -28.69
CA LEU A 25 -4.93 19.22 -28.13
C LEU A 25 -6.02 19.64 -29.13
N GLN A 26 -5.84 20.77 -29.84
CA GLN A 26 -6.77 21.24 -30.83
C GLN A 26 -6.83 20.29 -32.03
N ILE A 27 -5.70 19.86 -32.56
CA ILE A 27 -5.64 18.89 -33.66
C ILE A 27 -6.42 17.60 -33.34
N ARG A 28 -6.27 17.08 -32.11
CA ARG A 28 -6.98 15.87 -31.70
C ARG A 28 -8.48 16.08 -31.54
N ARG A 29 -8.91 17.25 -31.07
CA ARG A 29 -10.31 17.64 -31.03
C ARG A 29 -10.94 17.78 -32.41
N ASP A 30 -10.19 18.37 -33.35
CA ASP A 30 -10.64 18.51 -34.74
C ASP A 30 -10.80 17.16 -35.42
N LYS A 31 -9.86 16.20 -35.17
CA LYS A 31 -9.98 14.82 -35.63
C LYS A 31 -11.22 14.12 -35.04
N LEU A 32 -11.50 14.32 -33.74
CA LEU A 32 -12.70 13.78 -33.11
C LEU A 32 -13.96 14.36 -33.76
N LYS A 33 -13.99 15.70 -33.96
CA LYS A 33 -15.12 16.34 -34.61
C LYS A 33 -15.37 15.81 -36.01
N ALA A 34 -14.33 15.63 -36.80
CA ALA A 34 -14.44 15.04 -38.14
C ALA A 34 -15.03 13.61 -38.11
N LEU A 35 -14.64 12.77 -37.13
CA LEU A 35 -15.25 11.46 -36.93
C LEU A 35 -16.73 11.56 -36.53
N GLN A 36 -17.09 12.50 -35.66
CA GLN A 36 -18.46 12.73 -35.25
C GLN A 36 -19.33 13.21 -36.41
N ASP A 37 -18.83 14.16 -37.19
CA ASP A 37 -19.52 14.69 -38.38
C ASP A 37 -19.74 13.60 -39.46
N ALA A 38 -18.81 12.61 -39.54
CA ALA A 38 -18.92 11.43 -40.39
C ALA A 38 -19.83 10.31 -39.84
N GLY A 39 -20.43 10.51 -38.63
CA GLY A 39 -21.23 9.47 -37.98
C GLY A 39 -20.45 8.32 -37.37
N GLN A 40 -19.15 8.47 -37.24
CA GLN A 40 -18.19 7.45 -36.73
C GLN A 40 -17.70 7.80 -35.31
N ASP A 41 -18.54 8.42 -34.49
CA ASP A 41 -18.18 8.84 -33.13
C ASP A 41 -17.77 7.64 -32.27
N PRO A 42 -16.47 7.54 -31.85
CA PRO A 42 -16.00 6.41 -31.03
C PRO A 42 -16.64 6.38 -29.65
N PHE A 43 -17.09 7.51 -29.13
CA PHE A 43 -17.71 7.58 -27.79
C PHE A 43 -19.15 7.06 -27.74
N ARG A 44 -19.75 6.74 -28.89
CA ARG A 44 -21.05 6.04 -28.94
C ARG A 44 -20.92 4.53 -28.80
N LYS A 45 -19.69 3.99 -28.83
CA LYS A 45 -19.46 2.56 -28.63
C LYS A 45 -19.62 2.19 -27.17
N VAL A 46 -20.50 1.26 -26.90
CA VAL A 46 -20.83 0.82 -25.53
C VAL A 46 -20.21 -0.53 -25.18
N ARG A 47 -19.72 -1.28 -26.19
CA ARG A 47 -19.13 -2.62 -25.98
C ARG A 47 -18.18 -2.95 -27.12
N TYR A 48 -17.15 -3.72 -26.80
CA TYR A 48 -16.27 -4.44 -27.72
C TYR A 48 -16.08 -5.87 -27.22
N ASP A 49 -16.07 -6.84 -28.12
CA ASP A 49 -15.93 -8.25 -27.77
C ASP A 49 -14.44 -8.65 -27.78
N GLN A 50 -13.74 -8.28 -26.71
CA GLN A 50 -12.36 -8.71 -26.48
C GLN A 50 -12.37 -10.15 -25.97
N GLN A 51 -11.71 -11.07 -26.70
CA GLN A 51 -11.66 -12.49 -26.35
C GLN A 51 -10.38 -12.89 -25.65
N PHE A 52 -9.26 -12.23 -25.99
CA PHE A 52 -7.94 -12.58 -25.47
C PHE A 52 -7.15 -11.32 -25.10
N TYR A 53 -6.19 -11.50 -24.20
CA TYR A 53 -5.17 -10.51 -23.88
C TYR A 53 -3.87 -10.83 -24.60
N SER A 54 -3.01 -9.83 -24.73
CA SER A 54 -1.70 -9.93 -25.39
C SER A 54 -0.87 -11.12 -24.92
N THR A 55 -0.73 -11.29 -23.59
CA THR A 55 0.08 -12.38 -23.03
C THR A 55 -0.56 -13.76 -23.18
N ASP A 56 -1.88 -13.88 -23.28
CA ASP A 56 -2.54 -15.15 -23.54
C ASP A 56 -2.07 -15.70 -24.90
N ILE A 57 -1.83 -14.79 -25.86
CA ILE A 57 -1.38 -15.11 -27.22
C ILE A 57 0.15 -15.30 -27.25
N THR A 58 0.91 -14.33 -26.69
CA THR A 58 2.38 -14.35 -26.81
C THR A 58 3.02 -15.49 -26.03
N SER A 59 2.45 -15.86 -24.86
CA SER A 59 2.94 -16.96 -24.05
C SER A 59 2.56 -18.36 -24.59
N ASN A 60 1.55 -18.44 -25.47
CA ASN A 60 1.01 -19.70 -25.99
C ASN A 60 0.93 -19.69 -27.52
N TYR A 61 1.91 -19.09 -28.19
CA TYR A 61 1.91 -18.85 -29.63
C TYR A 61 1.50 -20.09 -30.44
N GLU A 62 2.08 -21.25 -30.18
CA GLU A 62 1.79 -22.51 -30.87
C GLU A 62 0.30 -22.87 -30.87
N SER A 63 -0.42 -22.49 -29.79
CA SER A 63 -1.86 -22.71 -29.71
C SER A 63 -2.69 -21.67 -30.45
N PHE A 64 -2.08 -20.54 -30.81
CA PHE A 64 -2.75 -19.40 -31.47
C PHE A 64 -2.31 -19.17 -32.89
N GLU A 65 -1.26 -19.83 -33.38
CA GLU A 65 -0.77 -19.66 -34.73
C GLU A 65 -1.91 -19.86 -35.74
N ASP A 66 -2.02 -18.95 -36.69
CA ASP A 66 -3.05 -18.87 -37.75
C ASP A 66 -4.51 -18.78 -37.24
N LYS A 67 -4.75 -18.65 -35.92
CA LYS A 67 -6.12 -18.41 -35.39
C LYS A 67 -6.48 -16.94 -35.45
N THR A 68 -7.74 -16.69 -35.77
CA THR A 68 -8.33 -15.34 -35.68
C THR A 68 -8.67 -15.06 -34.23
N VAL A 69 -8.21 -13.92 -33.73
CA VAL A 69 -8.40 -13.42 -32.36
C VAL A 69 -9.01 -12.03 -32.37
N SER A 70 -9.66 -11.68 -31.27
CA SER A 70 -10.16 -10.33 -31.00
C SER A 70 -9.49 -9.78 -29.75
N VAL A 71 -8.75 -8.69 -29.90
CA VAL A 71 -8.03 -8.00 -28.82
C VAL A 71 -8.36 -6.52 -28.82
N ALA A 72 -8.19 -5.87 -27.66
CA ALA A 72 -8.33 -4.43 -27.54
C ALA A 72 -7.24 -3.87 -26.63
N GLY A 73 -6.81 -2.65 -26.90
CA GLY A 73 -5.76 -2.02 -26.10
C GLY A 73 -5.49 -0.58 -26.52
N ARG A 74 -4.62 0.06 -25.77
CA ARG A 74 -4.14 1.41 -26.05
C ARG A 74 -2.99 1.34 -27.04
N MET A 75 -3.08 2.09 -28.13
CA MET A 75 -2.03 2.20 -29.13
C MET A 75 -0.84 2.98 -28.56
N MET A 76 0.29 2.30 -28.35
CA MET A 76 1.49 2.87 -27.74
C MET A 76 2.56 3.26 -28.78
N SER A 77 2.49 2.70 -29.97
CA SER A 77 3.36 3.07 -31.08
C SER A 77 2.66 2.83 -32.40
N LYS A 78 3.07 3.57 -33.44
CA LYS A 78 2.58 3.39 -34.80
C LYS A 78 3.68 3.76 -35.79
N ARG A 79 3.95 2.87 -36.76
CA ARG A 79 4.89 3.08 -37.84
C ARG A 79 4.21 2.79 -39.18
N ILE A 80 4.06 3.83 -40.01
CA ILE A 80 3.45 3.74 -41.34
C ILE A 80 4.52 3.49 -42.35
N MET A 81 4.32 2.46 -43.21
CA MET A 81 5.25 2.02 -44.26
C MET A 81 4.48 1.89 -45.58
N GLY A 82 4.05 3.00 -46.14
CA GLY A 82 3.26 3.06 -47.39
C GLY A 82 1.91 2.37 -47.28
N LYS A 83 1.74 1.17 -47.84
CA LYS A 83 0.48 0.40 -47.82
C LYS A 83 0.34 -0.53 -46.61
N ALA A 84 1.30 -0.55 -45.73
CA ALA A 84 1.27 -1.34 -44.51
C ALA A 84 1.73 -0.50 -43.32
N SER A 85 1.33 -0.90 -42.13
CA SER A 85 1.71 -0.26 -40.88
C SER A 85 1.91 -1.29 -39.77
N PHE A 86 2.81 -1.00 -38.87
CA PHE A 86 2.94 -1.71 -37.59
C PHE A 86 2.53 -0.78 -36.46
N ALA A 87 1.87 -1.33 -35.45
CA ALA A 87 1.60 -0.63 -34.21
C ALA A 87 1.69 -1.60 -33.03
N HIS A 88 1.93 -1.09 -31.83
CA HIS A 88 1.82 -1.87 -30.61
C HIS A 88 0.62 -1.39 -29.82
N ILE A 89 -0.16 -2.32 -29.33
CA ILE A 89 -1.28 -2.07 -28.43
C ILE A 89 -0.97 -2.65 -27.05
N LEU A 90 -1.18 -1.85 -26.01
CA LEU A 90 -1.03 -2.21 -24.61
C LEU A 90 -2.40 -2.52 -24.02
N ASP A 91 -2.55 -3.71 -23.49
CA ASP A 91 -3.74 -4.12 -22.73
C ASP A 91 -3.47 -4.28 -21.23
N TYR A 92 -4.38 -4.93 -20.51
CA TYR A 92 -4.23 -5.17 -19.07
C TYR A 92 -3.03 -6.07 -18.72
N LYS A 93 -2.73 -7.07 -19.56
CA LYS A 93 -1.69 -8.07 -19.27
C LYS A 93 -0.33 -7.75 -19.89
N GLY A 94 -0.29 -6.97 -20.97
CA GLY A 94 0.98 -6.67 -21.65
C GLY A 94 0.76 -5.93 -22.96
N ASP A 95 1.68 -6.10 -23.91
CA ASP A 95 1.58 -5.50 -25.22
C ASP A 95 1.73 -6.55 -26.34
N ILE A 96 1.17 -6.25 -27.51
CA ILE A 96 1.29 -7.07 -28.71
C ILE A 96 1.38 -6.18 -29.94
N GLN A 97 2.19 -6.61 -30.90
CA GLN A 97 2.30 -5.95 -32.19
C GLN A 97 1.08 -6.30 -33.08
N ILE A 98 0.61 -5.32 -33.82
CA ILE A 98 -0.38 -5.50 -34.89
C ILE A 98 0.24 -5.09 -36.22
N TYR A 99 -0.02 -5.87 -37.27
CA TYR A 99 0.29 -5.57 -38.64
C TYR A 99 -0.98 -5.24 -39.41
N VAL A 100 -1.05 -4.01 -39.92
CA VAL A 100 -2.23 -3.48 -40.60
C VAL A 100 -1.88 -3.20 -42.06
N LYS A 101 -2.50 -3.92 -42.99
CA LYS A 101 -2.23 -3.77 -44.44
C LYS A 101 -3.49 -3.27 -45.15
N ARG A 102 -3.31 -2.26 -46.01
CA ARG A 102 -4.40 -1.61 -46.73
C ARG A 102 -5.25 -2.60 -47.52
N ASP A 103 -4.57 -3.54 -48.22
CA ASP A 103 -5.23 -4.48 -49.14
C ASP A 103 -6.11 -5.51 -48.35
N ASP A 104 -5.87 -5.67 -47.02
CA ASP A 104 -6.59 -6.65 -46.19
C ASP A 104 -7.75 -6.01 -45.45
N ILE A 105 -7.59 -4.77 -44.94
CA ILE A 105 -8.67 -4.05 -44.19
C ILE A 105 -9.49 -3.09 -45.07
N GLY A 106 -9.08 -2.89 -46.32
CA GLY A 106 -9.66 -1.95 -47.27
C GLY A 106 -9.07 -0.53 -47.20
N GLU A 107 -9.20 0.20 -48.31
CA GLU A 107 -8.56 1.51 -48.46
C GLU A 107 -9.10 2.56 -47.48
N GLU A 108 -10.42 2.60 -47.28
CA GLU A 108 -11.10 3.54 -46.38
C GLU A 108 -10.69 3.28 -44.92
N SER A 109 -10.78 2.04 -44.47
CA SER A 109 -10.40 1.65 -43.09
C SER A 109 -8.91 1.91 -42.82
N TYR A 110 -8.05 1.70 -43.83
CA TYR A 110 -6.62 1.99 -43.72
C TYR A 110 -6.34 3.50 -43.69
N ALA A 111 -7.08 4.29 -44.49
CA ALA A 111 -6.99 5.74 -44.43
C ALA A 111 -7.41 6.27 -43.05
N GLN A 112 -8.49 5.74 -42.47
CA GLN A 112 -8.92 6.05 -41.10
C GLN A 112 -7.90 5.65 -40.06
N PHE A 113 -7.34 4.41 -40.15
CA PHE A 113 -6.29 3.95 -39.21
C PHE A 113 -5.08 4.88 -39.20
N LYS A 114 -4.70 5.44 -40.35
CA LYS A 114 -3.59 6.41 -40.41
C LYS A 114 -3.84 7.67 -39.60
N THR A 115 -5.09 8.07 -39.39
CA THR A 115 -5.44 9.26 -38.59
C THR A 115 -5.43 9.01 -37.08
N PHE A 116 -5.44 7.75 -36.64
CA PHE A 116 -5.40 7.43 -35.23
C PHE A 116 -4.13 7.96 -34.58
N ASP A 117 -4.20 8.36 -33.32
CA ASP A 117 -3.09 8.90 -32.58
C ASP A 117 -2.56 7.91 -31.53
N ILE A 118 -1.29 8.03 -31.17
CA ILE A 118 -0.75 7.33 -30.00
C ILE A 118 -1.57 7.74 -28.76
N GLY A 119 -1.98 6.74 -27.99
CA GLY A 119 -2.88 6.89 -26.86
C GLY A 119 -4.33 6.51 -27.15
N ASP A 120 -4.75 6.42 -28.42
CA ASP A 120 -6.10 5.95 -28.79
C ASP A 120 -6.30 4.50 -28.33
N ILE A 121 -7.53 4.17 -27.92
CA ILE A 121 -7.92 2.80 -27.61
C ILE A 121 -8.56 2.20 -28.84
N ILE A 122 -8.03 1.07 -29.30
CA ILE A 122 -8.48 0.39 -30.52
C ILE A 122 -8.80 -1.07 -30.26
N GLY A 123 -9.75 -1.59 -31.03
CA GLY A 123 -10.05 -3.01 -31.13
C GLY A 123 -9.49 -3.56 -32.43
N VAL A 124 -8.96 -4.78 -32.39
CA VAL A 124 -8.35 -5.45 -33.53
C VAL A 124 -8.86 -6.88 -33.61
N VAL A 125 -9.39 -7.25 -34.78
CA VAL A 125 -9.67 -8.64 -35.11
C VAL A 125 -8.69 -9.03 -36.20
N GLY A 126 -8.05 -10.19 -36.05
CA GLY A 126 -7.07 -10.64 -37.05
C GLY A 126 -6.39 -11.95 -36.68
N ARG A 127 -5.53 -12.41 -37.58
CA ARG A 127 -4.88 -13.71 -37.49
C ARG A 127 -3.52 -13.58 -36.78
N VAL A 128 -3.26 -14.46 -35.83
CA VAL A 128 -1.97 -14.50 -35.14
C VAL A 128 -0.89 -15.09 -36.06
N PHE A 129 0.26 -14.44 -36.12
CA PHE A 129 1.41 -14.90 -36.88
C PHE A 129 2.73 -14.47 -36.27
N LYS A 130 3.82 -15.03 -36.72
CA LYS A 130 5.17 -14.64 -36.32
C LYS A 130 5.87 -13.92 -37.46
N THR A 131 6.40 -12.73 -37.21
CA THR A 131 7.15 -11.95 -38.18
C THR A 131 8.47 -12.63 -38.54
N ARG A 132 9.12 -12.19 -39.65
CA ARG A 132 10.44 -12.69 -40.03
C ARG A 132 11.54 -12.45 -39.01
N THR A 133 11.35 -11.44 -38.15
CA THR A 133 12.23 -11.10 -37.02
C THR A 133 11.91 -11.87 -35.76
N GLY A 134 10.88 -12.72 -35.77
CA GLY A 134 10.50 -13.55 -34.61
C GLY A 134 9.45 -12.94 -33.69
N GLU A 135 8.93 -11.74 -33.97
CA GLU A 135 7.95 -11.06 -33.14
C GLU A 135 6.53 -11.61 -33.38
N ILE A 136 5.84 -12.01 -32.32
CA ILE A 136 4.47 -12.49 -32.38
C ILE A 136 3.53 -11.30 -32.57
N SER A 137 2.70 -11.39 -33.62
CA SER A 137 1.90 -10.26 -34.09
C SER A 137 0.51 -10.71 -34.54
N ILE A 138 -0.41 -9.76 -34.63
CA ILE A 138 -1.74 -9.98 -35.20
C ILE A 138 -1.80 -9.31 -36.57
N HIS A 139 -2.04 -10.10 -37.61
CA HIS A 139 -2.36 -9.61 -38.93
C HIS A 139 -3.80 -9.15 -38.97
N ALA A 140 -4.01 -7.86 -38.92
CA ALA A 140 -5.34 -7.27 -38.75
C ALA A 140 -6.21 -7.47 -39.97
N GLU A 141 -7.38 -8.03 -39.78
CA GLU A 141 -8.50 -8.14 -40.74
C GLU A 141 -9.52 -7.01 -40.49
N LYS A 142 -9.62 -6.52 -39.25
CA LYS A 142 -10.43 -5.37 -38.88
C LYS A 142 -9.75 -4.56 -37.78
N VAL A 143 -9.75 -3.23 -37.90
CA VAL A 143 -9.31 -2.30 -36.86
C VAL A 143 -10.40 -1.29 -36.61
N GLU A 144 -10.70 -1.02 -35.34
CA GLU A 144 -11.79 -0.18 -34.92
C GLU A 144 -11.35 0.77 -33.81
N LEU A 145 -11.68 2.08 -33.96
CA LEU A 145 -11.43 3.05 -32.88
C LEU A 145 -12.52 2.91 -31.82
N LEU A 146 -12.12 2.58 -30.59
CA LEU A 146 -13.03 2.40 -29.45
C LEU A 146 -13.12 3.65 -28.59
N SER A 147 -12.01 4.40 -28.46
CA SER A 147 -11.97 5.66 -27.71
C SER A 147 -10.83 6.54 -28.23
N LYS A 148 -11.11 7.83 -28.40
CA LYS A 148 -10.14 8.82 -28.85
C LYS A 148 -9.40 9.44 -27.68
N SER A 149 -8.09 9.36 -27.69
CA SER A 149 -7.23 10.06 -26.74
C SER A 149 -7.08 11.53 -27.15
N LEU A 150 -7.60 12.45 -26.34
CA LEU A 150 -7.53 13.87 -26.62
C LEU A 150 -6.28 14.55 -26.09
N ARG A 151 -5.51 13.86 -25.23
CA ARG A 151 -4.20 14.33 -24.75
C ARG A 151 -3.09 13.40 -25.24
N PRO A 152 -1.93 13.94 -25.66
CA PRO A 152 -0.76 13.12 -25.93
C PRO A 152 -0.28 12.45 -24.65
N LEU A 153 0.27 11.23 -24.79
CA LEU A 153 1.02 10.61 -23.71
C LEU A 153 2.40 11.26 -23.60
N PRO A 154 3.02 11.27 -22.41
CA PRO A 154 4.43 11.62 -22.26
C PRO A 154 5.31 10.79 -23.20
N GLU A 155 6.45 11.34 -23.63
CA GLU A 155 7.34 10.64 -24.55
C GLU A 155 7.81 9.30 -23.98
N LYS A 156 7.73 8.26 -24.82
CA LYS A 156 7.95 6.85 -24.49
C LYS A 156 9.32 6.57 -23.84
N PHE A 157 10.34 7.37 -24.14
CA PHE A 157 11.72 7.14 -23.68
C PHE A 157 12.04 7.78 -22.33
N HIS A 158 11.20 8.66 -21.82
CA HIS A 158 11.45 9.36 -20.57
C HIS A 158 10.40 9.09 -19.51
N GLY A 159 9.24 8.53 -19.87
CA GLY A 159 8.14 8.27 -18.95
C GLY A 159 7.71 9.53 -18.17
N LEU A 160 6.87 9.35 -17.20
CA LEU A 160 6.57 10.38 -16.21
C LEU A 160 7.60 10.21 -15.07
N LYS A 161 8.71 10.98 -15.10
CA LYS A 161 9.84 10.81 -14.15
C LYS A 161 9.66 11.59 -12.85
N ASP A 162 9.03 12.75 -12.93
CA ASP A 162 8.78 13.58 -11.75
C ASP A 162 7.85 12.83 -10.78
N PRO A 163 8.31 12.50 -9.56
CA PRO A 163 7.52 11.76 -8.58
C PRO A 163 6.20 12.47 -8.24
N GLU A 164 6.19 13.80 -8.13
CA GLU A 164 4.99 14.55 -7.81
C GLU A 164 3.95 14.45 -8.93
N LEU A 165 4.35 14.59 -10.18
CA LEU A 165 3.47 14.40 -11.33
C LEU A 165 2.95 12.97 -11.42
N ARG A 166 3.77 11.94 -11.10
CA ARG A 166 3.36 10.53 -11.06
C ARG A 166 2.22 10.32 -10.06
N TYR A 167 2.31 10.90 -8.89
CA TYR A 167 1.25 10.78 -7.87
C TYR A 167 -0.01 11.56 -8.26
N ARG A 168 0.12 12.76 -8.81
CA ARG A 168 -1.01 13.61 -9.25
C ARG A 168 -1.70 13.09 -10.50
N GLN A 169 -0.96 12.46 -11.41
CA GLN A 169 -1.45 11.89 -12.66
C GLN A 169 -1.27 10.38 -12.70
N ARG A 170 -1.65 9.69 -11.62
CA ARG A 170 -1.50 8.24 -11.48
C ARG A 170 -2.07 7.46 -12.67
N PHE A 171 -3.16 7.94 -13.27
CA PHE A 171 -3.73 7.33 -14.46
C PHE A 171 -2.80 7.40 -15.67
N VAL A 172 -1.94 8.41 -15.78
CA VAL A 172 -0.88 8.45 -16.82
C VAL A 172 0.27 7.55 -16.42
N ASP A 173 0.71 7.61 -15.17
CA ASP A 173 1.77 6.79 -14.60
C ASP A 173 1.49 5.29 -14.84
N LEU A 174 0.26 4.82 -14.61
CA LEU A 174 -0.18 3.45 -14.89
C LEU A 174 -0.15 3.08 -16.38
N ILE A 175 -0.22 4.05 -17.29
CA ILE A 175 -0.13 3.81 -18.74
C ILE A 175 1.32 3.68 -19.18
N VAL A 176 2.21 4.54 -18.68
CA VAL A 176 3.56 4.71 -19.22
C VAL A 176 4.64 3.96 -18.45
N ASN A 177 4.37 3.59 -17.20
CA ASN A 177 5.28 2.90 -16.29
C ASN A 177 4.68 1.53 -15.89
N PRO A 178 5.01 0.42 -16.61
CA PRO A 178 4.43 -0.90 -16.34
C PRO A 178 4.68 -1.42 -14.91
N GLU A 179 5.83 -1.10 -14.34
CA GLU A 179 6.23 -1.48 -12.97
C GLU A 179 5.27 -0.93 -11.92
N VAL A 180 4.72 0.26 -12.14
CA VAL A 180 3.72 0.86 -11.23
C VAL A 180 2.44 0.03 -11.21
N ARG A 181 2.00 -0.45 -12.37
CA ARG A 181 0.84 -1.33 -12.48
C ARG A 181 1.08 -2.67 -11.78
N ASP A 182 2.28 -3.24 -11.91
CA ASP A 182 2.68 -4.47 -11.23
C ASP A 182 2.61 -4.33 -9.70
N THR A 183 3.05 -3.20 -9.14
CA THR A 183 2.93 -2.88 -7.71
C THR A 183 1.48 -2.99 -7.22
N PHE A 184 0.51 -2.40 -7.94
CA PHE A 184 -0.90 -2.44 -7.55
C PHE A 184 -1.54 -3.82 -7.76
N VAL A 185 -1.11 -4.57 -8.76
CA VAL A 185 -1.51 -5.98 -8.93
C VAL A 185 -1.00 -6.81 -7.75
N LYS A 186 0.29 -6.68 -7.38
CA LYS A 186 0.85 -7.35 -6.20
C LYS A 186 0.16 -6.95 -4.91
N ARG A 187 -0.16 -5.66 -4.72
CA ARG A 187 -0.96 -5.21 -3.57
C ARG A 187 -2.28 -5.96 -3.47
N SER A 188 -3.00 -6.11 -4.59
CA SER A 188 -4.26 -6.84 -4.63
C SER A 188 -4.08 -8.32 -4.29
N ILE A 189 -3.02 -8.96 -4.79
CA ILE A 189 -2.68 -10.35 -4.49
C ILE A 189 -2.36 -10.48 -3.00
N ILE A 190 -1.52 -9.63 -2.42
CA ILE A 190 -1.14 -9.66 -1.00
C ILE A 190 -2.39 -9.62 -0.11
N ILE A 191 -3.32 -8.69 -0.36
CA ILE A 191 -4.56 -8.57 0.42
C ILE A 191 -5.46 -9.81 0.24
N SER A 192 -5.58 -10.32 -0.97
CA SER A 192 -6.38 -11.52 -1.26
C SER A 192 -5.82 -12.77 -0.56
N GLU A 193 -4.51 -12.95 -0.62
CA GLU A 193 -3.83 -14.07 0.02
C GLU A 193 -3.85 -13.98 1.55
N MET A 194 -3.73 -12.78 2.10
CA MET A 194 -3.89 -12.53 3.55
C MET A 194 -5.29 -12.97 4.02
N ARG A 195 -6.35 -12.56 3.31
CA ARG A 195 -7.73 -13.00 3.58
C ARG A 195 -7.87 -14.51 3.49
N SER A 196 -7.37 -15.12 2.41
CA SER A 196 -7.41 -16.57 2.21
C SER A 196 -6.74 -17.32 3.36
N TRP A 197 -5.56 -16.87 3.77
CA TRP A 197 -4.79 -17.49 4.85
C TRP A 197 -5.50 -17.39 6.20
N LEU A 198 -6.06 -16.24 6.54
CA LEU A 198 -6.81 -16.03 7.79
C LEU A 198 -8.12 -16.82 7.81
N ASN A 199 -8.88 -16.81 6.71
CA ASN A 199 -10.12 -17.57 6.59
C ASN A 199 -9.87 -19.08 6.77
N ASN A 200 -8.76 -19.61 6.21
CA ASN A 200 -8.35 -21.01 6.40
C ASN A 200 -7.94 -21.34 7.85
N LYS A 201 -7.59 -20.34 8.65
CA LYS A 201 -7.34 -20.47 10.10
C LYS A 201 -8.60 -20.25 10.95
N GLY A 202 -9.76 -20.09 10.33
CA GLY A 202 -11.04 -19.91 11.00
C GLY A 202 -11.31 -18.51 11.53
N PHE A 203 -10.61 -17.50 11.03
CA PHE A 203 -10.94 -16.10 11.30
C PHE A 203 -12.15 -15.67 10.48
N ILE A 204 -12.93 -14.75 11.03
CA ILE A 204 -14.10 -14.12 10.40
C ILE A 204 -13.73 -12.67 10.09
N GLU A 205 -13.85 -12.24 8.83
CA GLU A 205 -13.76 -10.82 8.46
C GLU A 205 -15.02 -10.09 8.91
N VAL A 206 -14.85 -8.98 9.61
CA VAL A 206 -15.96 -8.15 10.09
C VAL A 206 -15.73 -6.70 9.66
N GLU A 207 -16.80 -5.89 9.72
CA GLU A 207 -16.74 -4.45 9.48
C GLU A 207 -17.22 -3.72 10.72
N THR A 208 -16.46 -2.71 11.15
CA THR A 208 -16.79 -1.87 12.29
C THR A 208 -16.96 -0.41 11.83
N PRO A 209 -17.60 0.47 12.66
CA PRO A 209 -17.87 1.82 12.23
C PRO A 209 -16.62 2.65 11.91
N VAL A 210 -16.65 3.37 10.79
CA VAL A 210 -15.65 4.40 10.45
C VAL A 210 -15.85 5.66 11.28
N LEU A 211 -17.12 6.02 11.56
CA LEU A 211 -17.49 7.20 12.38
C LEU A 211 -17.81 6.76 13.79
N ASN A 212 -17.09 7.31 14.76
CA ASN A 212 -17.22 7.00 16.18
C ASN A 212 -17.58 8.23 16.99
N THR A 213 -18.17 8.03 18.15
CA THR A 213 -18.45 9.11 19.11
C THR A 213 -17.27 9.40 20.04
N THR A 214 -16.27 8.53 20.05
CA THR A 214 -15.03 8.66 20.81
C THR A 214 -13.82 8.37 19.93
N ALA A 215 -12.69 9.04 20.16
CA ALA A 215 -11.40 8.70 19.56
C ALA A 215 -10.61 7.87 20.58
N SER A 216 -10.52 6.57 20.35
CA SER A 216 -9.84 5.61 21.24
C SER A 216 -9.33 4.39 20.45
N GLY A 217 -8.54 3.54 21.09
CA GLY A 217 -7.94 2.35 20.50
C GLY A 217 -6.51 2.58 19.97
N ALA A 218 -6.05 3.82 19.90
CA ALA A 218 -4.67 4.18 19.55
C ALA A 218 -4.32 5.54 20.15
N SER A 219 -3.02 5.86 20.21
CA SER A 219 -2.55 7.22 20.48
C SER A 219 -2.34 7.91 19.13
N ALA A 220 -3.30 8.75 18.72
CA ALA A 220 -3.26 9.46 17.45
C ALA A 220 -4.28 10.61 17.43
N ARG A 221 -3.99 11.65 16.63
CA ARG A 221 -4.91 12.76 16.44
C ARG A 221 -6.01 12.39 15.44
N PRO A 222 -7.33 12.48 15.82
CA PRO A 222 -8.42 12.12 14.92
C PRO A 222 -8.77 13.25 13.94
N PHE A 223 -9.37 12.88 12.78
CA PHE A 223 -10.20 13.80 12.02
C PHE A 223 -11.58 13.91 12.67
N ILE A 224 -12.10 15.14 12.77
CA ILE A 224 -13.40 15.44 13.38
C ILE A 224 -14.37 15.83 12.26
N THR A 225 -15.59 15.31 12.31
CA THR A 225 -16.71 15.68 11.44
C THR A 225 -17.97 15.89 12.24
N HIS A 226 -18.97 16.57 11.66
CA HIS A 226 -20.24 16.87 12.33
C HIS A 226 -21.40 16.09 11.72
N HIS A 227 -22.20 15.41 12.56
CA HIS A 227 -23.40 14.71 12.14
C HIS A 227 -24.61 15.64 12.25
N ASN A 228 -25.03 16.22 11.14
CA ASN A 228 -26.05 17.30 11.11
C ASN A 228 -27.38 16.92 11.76
N THR A 229 -27.89 15.69 11.59
CA THR A 229 -29.19 15.28 12.13
C THR A 229 -29.17 15.06 13.65
N LEU A 230 -28.05 14.54 14.17
CA LEU A 230 -27.88 14.30 15.60
C LEU A 230 -27.31 15.51 16.32
N ASP A 231 -26.82 16.51 15.59
CA ASP A 231 -26.15 17.71 16.12
C ASP A 231 -24.99 17.36 17.08
N ILE A 232 -24.15 16.41 16.66
CA ILE A 232 -22.98 15.94 17.43
C ILE A 232 -21.73 15.89 16.57
N ASP A 233 -20.59 16.13 17.17
CA ASP A 233 -19.30 15.85 16.56
C ASP A 233 -19.00 14.35 16.62
N MET A 234 -18.42 13.84 15.52
CA MET A 234 -17.97 12.46 15.39
C MET A 234 -16.51 12.43 14.95
N TYR A 235 -15.84 11.35 15.25
CA TYR A 235 -14.43 11.13 14.95
C TYR A 235 -14.30 10.04 13.89
N MET A 236 -13.47 10.27 12.88
CA MET A 236 -13.05 9.17 11.99
C MET A 236 -12.13 8.24 12.80
N ARG A 237 -12.31 6.94 12.65
CA ARG A 237 -11.58 5.93 13.42
C ARG A 237 -10.08 6.04 13.26
N ILE A 238 -9.36 5.99 14.38
CA ILE A 238 -7.89 5.95 14.46
C ILE A 238 -7.36 4.52 14.66
N ALA A 239 -8.23 3.57 14.99
CA ALA A 239 -8.02 2.13 15.14
C ALA A 239 -9.37 1.40 15.05
N THR A 240 -9.37 0.09 14.81
CA THR A 240 -10.55 -0.79 14.90
C THR A 240 -10.60 -1.60 16.20
N GLU A 241 -9.56 -1.52 17.00
CA GLU A 241 -9.23 -2.33 18.17
C GLU A 241 -10.41 -2.57 19.12
N LEU A 242 -11.03 -1.48 19.65
CA LEU A 242 -12.03 -1.64 20.71
C LEU A 242 -13.28 -2.37 20.21
N HIS A 243 -13.71 -2.10 18.99
CA HIS A 243 -14.86 -2.79 18.39
C HIS A 243 -14.57 -4.27 18.14
N LEU A 244 -13.38 -4.62 17.69
CA LEU A 244 -12.98 -6.02 17.47
C LEU A 244 -12.89 -6.78 18.80
N LYS A 245 -12.39 -6.15 19.86
CA LYS A 245 -12.44 -6.72 21.22
C LYS A 245 -13.87 -6.92 21.73
N MET A 246 -14.78 -6.01 21.44
CA MET A 246 -16.21 -6.19 21.75
C MET A 246 -16.81 -7.38 20.98
N CYS A 247 -16.35 -7.65 19.76
CA CYS A 247 -16.73 -8.88 19.04
C CYS A 247 -16.24 -10.14 19.77
N ILE A 248 -15.02 -10.13 20.32
CA ILE A 248 -14.50 -11.22 21.17
C ILE A 248 -15.36 -11.41 22.43
N VAL A 249 -15.73 -10.34 23.11
CA VAL A 249 -16.67 -10.39 24.26
C VAL A 249 -18.00 -11.02 23.83
N GLY A 250 -18.48 -10.71 22.63
CA GLY A 250 -19.70 -11.25 22.04
C GLY A 250 -19.58 -12.71 21.57
N GLY A 251 -18.41 -13.36 21.73
CA GLY A 251 -18.21 -14.79 21.41
C GLY A 251 -17.70 -15.06 20.00
N LEU A 252 -17.31 -14.05 19.22
CA LEU A 252 -16.60 -14.24 17.96
C LEU A 252 -15.11 -14.45 18.28
N GLU A 253 -14.69 -15.70 18.47
CA GLU A 253 -13.37 -16.05 19.02
C GLU A 253 -12.17 -15.68 18.12
N ARG A 254 -12.39 -15.48 16.83
CA ARG A 254 -11.36 -15.10 15.84
C ARG A 254 -11.93 -14.13 14.83
N VAL A 255 -11.55 -12.87 14.94
CA VAL A 255 -12.05 -11.82 14.07
C VAL A 255 -10.90 -11.00 13.48
N TYR A 256 -11.10 -10.48 12.29
CA TYR A 256 -10.21 -9.47 11.71
C TYR A 256 -10.99 -8.45 10.89
N GLU A 257 -10.41 -7.29 10.72
CA GLU A 257 -10.88 -6.26 9.80
C GLU A 257 -9.70 -5.71 8.99
N ILE A 258 -9.86 -5.67 7.66
CA ILE A 258 -8.98 -4.92 6.78
C ILE A 258 -9.67 -3.62 6.44
N GLY A 259 -9.12 -2.50 6.90
CA GLY A 259 -9.78 -1.22 6.75
C GLY A 259 -8.85 -0.02 6.68
N LEU A 260 -9.41 1.09 6.21
CA LEU A 260 -8.76 2.39 6.27
C LEU A 260 -8.82 2.95 7.70
N ILE A 261 -7.70 3.47 8.13
CA ILE A 261 -7.51 4.19 9.38
C ILE A 261 -7.16 5.64 9.04
N PHE A 262 -7.60 6.56 9.87
CA PHE A 262 -7.52 8.00 9.63
C PHE A 262 -6.80 8.69 10.79
N ARG A 263 -5.62 9.27 10.54
CA ARG A 263 -4.84 10.01 11.54
C ARG A 263 -4.49 11.40 10.99
N ASN A 264 -4.87 12.44 11.72
CA ASN A 264 -4.66 13.83 11.32
C ASN A 264 -3.26 14.30 11.74
N GLU A 265 -2.26 13.69 11.16
CA GLU A 265 -0.85 13.86 11.45
C GLU A 265 -0.07 14.30 10.21
N GLY A 266 1.26 14.41 10.32
CA GLY A 266 2.15 14.78 9.21
C GLY A 266 2.16 13.74 8.09
N MET A 267 2.59 14.18 6.91
CA MET A 267 2.78 13.33 5.74
C MET A 267 4.26 13.29 5.37
N ASP A 268 4.81 12.08 5.29
CA ASP A 268 6.20 11.85 4.88
C ASP A 268 6.32 10.64 3.93
N ALA A 269 7.49 10.01 3.88
CA ALA A 269 7.72 8.83 3.04
C ALA A 269 6.97 7.59 3.53
N THR A 270 6.67 7.49 4.83
CA THR A 270 6.09 6.31 5.47
C THR A 270 4.70 6.56 6.06
N HIS A 271 4.26 7.83 6.12
CA HIS A 271 2.99 8.25 6.70
C HIS A 271 2.08 8.95 5.69
N ASN A 272 0.82 8.57 5.69
CA ASN A 272 -0.28 9.21 4.94
C ASN A 272 -1.48 9.36 5.88
N PRO A 273 -2.29 10.44 5.80
CA PRO A 273 -3.39 10.68 6.74
C PRO A 273 -4.48 9.60 6.73
N GLU A 274 -4.59 8.86 5.64
CA GLU A 274 -5.39 7.65 5.53
C GLU A 274 -4.51 6.51 5.02
N PHE A 275 -4.59 5.34 5.65
CA PHE A 275 -3.77 4.18 5.33
C PHE A 275 -4.51 2.89 5.66
N THR A 276 -4.09 1.79 5.05
CA THR A 276 -4.73 0.49 5.22
C THR A 276 -3.99 -0.34 6.27
N THR A 277 -4.73 -0.82 7.26
CA THR A 277 -4.24 -1.81 8.23
C THR A 277 -5.10 -3.07 8.19
N ILE A 278 -4.56 -4.12 8.75
CA ILE A 278 -5.35 -5.22 9.27
C ILE A 278 -5.19 -5.25 10.78
N GLU A 279 -6.29 -5.33 11.50
CA GLU A 279 -6.30 -5.67 12.91
C GLU A 279 -7.04 -6.99 13.10
N LEU A 280 -6.52 -7.86 13.96
CA LEU A 280 -7.11 -9.15 14.22
C LEU A 280 -6.92 -9.55 15.69
N TYR A 281 -7.92 -10.28 16.19
CA TYR A 281 -7.99 -10.70 17.59
C TYR A 281 -8.38 -12.17 17.66
N GLN A 282 -7.72 -12.89 18.55
CA GLN A 282 -7.99 -14.30 18.79
C GLN A 282 -8.10 -14.59 20.29
N ALA A 283 -9.21 -15.18 20.69
CA ALA A 283 -9.41 -15.67 22.04
C ALA A 283 -8.53 -16.89 22.36
N TYR A 284 -8.20 -17.07 23.63
CA TYR A 284 -7.44 -18.19 24.19
C TYR A 284 -6.00 -18.28 23.64
N THR A 285 -5.40 -17.14 23.31
CA THR A 285 -3.99 -17.01 22.91
C THR A 285 -3.35 -15.79 23.57
N ASP A 286 -2.05 -15.66 23.44
CA ASP A 286 -1.23 -14.59 23.99
C ASP A 286 -0.40 -13.88 22.88
N TYR A 287 0.43 -12.92 23.27
CA TYR A 287 1.30 -12.19 22.35
C TYR A 287 2.30 -13.09 21.60
N LYS A 288 2.67 -14.26 22.16
CA LYS A 288 3.55 -15.22 21.46
C LYS A 288 2.83 -15.91 20.32
N GLY A 289 1.55 -16.28 20.52
CA GLY A 289 0.70 -16.76 19.43
C GLY A 289 0.51 -15.71 18.34
N MET A 290 0.50 -14.41 18.69
CA MET A 290 0.46 -13.32 17.71
C MET A 290 1.78 -13.19 16.93
N MET A 291 2.95 -13.48 17.53
CA MET A 291 4.22 -13.57 16.79
C MET A 291 4.18 -14.66 15.72
N GLU A 292 3.74 -15.88 16.09
CA GLU A 292 3.61 -17.00 15.14
C GLU A 292 2.63 -16.69 14.01
N LEU A 293 1.58 -15.95 14.33
CA LEU A 293 0.59 -15.52 13.34
C LEU A 293 1.17 -14.46 12.40
N ALA A 294 1.91 -13.48 12.92
CA ALA A 294 2.61 -12.47 12.12
C ALA A 294 3.64 -13.10 11.17
N GLU A 295 4.47 -14.00 11.69
CA GLU A 295 5.44 -14.78 10.91
C GLU A 295 4.75 -15.52 9.77
N GLY A 296 3.64 -16.22 10.08
CA GLY A 296 2.91 -17.04 9.11
C GLY A 296 2.22 -16.23 8.01
N VAL A 297 1.60 -15.10 8.32
CA VAL A 297 0.91 -14.27 7.32
C VAL A 297 1.92 -13.55 6.41
N ILE A 298 3.04 -13.08 6.97
CA ILE A 298 4.10 -12.41 6.20
C ILE A 298 4.78 -13.41 5.25
N ASP A 299 5.14 -14.59 5.74
CA ASP A 299 5.69 -15.68 4.92
C ASP A 299 4.78 -16.05 3.76
N HIS A 300 3.48 -16.25 4.04
CA HIS A 300 2.48 -16.59 3.03
C HIS A 300 2.35 -15.50 1.95
N CYS A 301 2.18 -14.25 2.35
CA CYS A 301 2.06 -13.13 1.43
C CYS A 301 3.34 -12.93 0.60
N CYS A 302 4.52 -13.06 1.23
CA CYS A 302 5.79 -12.95 0.52
C CYS A 302 5.93 -14.01 -0.56
N LYS A 303 5.66 -15.28 -0.24
CA LYS A 303 5.72 -16.38 -1.20
C LYS A 303 4.78 -16.20 -2.38
N ALA A 304 3.59 -15.65 -2.15
CA ALA A 304 2.58 -15.42 -3.19
C ALA A 304 3.05 -14.44 -4.28
N VAL A 305 3.80 -13.40 -3.91
CA VAL A 305 4.23 -12.34 -4.85
C VAL A 305 5.70 -12.44 -5.25
N ASN A 306 6.49 -13.33 -4.62
CA ASN A 306 7.94 -13.47 -4.83
C ASN A 306 8.32 -14.85 -5.38
N GLY A 307 7.43 -15.53 -6.11
CA GLY A 307 7.72 -16.82 -6.74
C GLY A 307 8.08 -17.92 -5.74
N GLY A 308 7.41 -17.98 -4.58
CA GLY A 308 7.61 -19.00 -3.53
C GLY A 308 8.82 -18.77 -2.62
N ARG A 309 9.53 -17.65 -2.76
CA ARG A 309 10.74 -17.33 -1.96
C ARG A 309 10.38 -16.42 -0.81
N THR A 310 11.17 -16.53 0.29
CA THR A 310 11.06 -15.70 1.50
C THR A 310 12.14 -14.63 1.61
N LYS A 311 13.19 -14.71 0.79
CA LYS A 311 14.23 -13.70 0.69
C LYS A 311 13.88 -12.67 -0.37
N ILE A 312 13.96 -11.42 0.00
CA ILE A 312 13.67 -10.26 -0.85
C ILE A 312 14.83 -9.26 -0.80
N THR A 313 14.86 -8.36 -1.76
CA THR A 313 15.69 -7.15 -1.67
C THR A 313 14.78 -5.97 -1.42
N TYR A 314 15.06 -5.17 -0.41
CA TYR A 314 14.34 -3.94 -0.11
C TYR A 314 15.35 -2.79 0.04
N GLN A 315 15.24 -1.78 -0.80
CA GLN A 315 16.12 -0.60 -0.85
C GLN A 315 17.61 -0.95 -0.79
N GLY A 316 17.99 -1.99 -1.55
CA GLY A 316 19.37 -2.47 -1.65
C GLY A 316 19.83 -3.42 -0.53
N SER A 317 19.02 -3.64 0.50
CA SER A 317 19.29 -4.59 1.58
C SER A 317 18.61 -5.94 1.33
N GLU A 318 19.34 -7.05 1.54
CA GLU A 318 18.74 -8.38 1.55
C GLU A 318 18.00 -8.60 2.88
N ILE A 319 16.70 -8.93 2.80
CA ILE A 319 15.83 -9.22 3.94
C ILE A 319 15.38 -10.67 3.85
N ASP A 320 15.59 -11.43 4.93
CA ASP A 320 15.15 -12.82 5.05
C ASP A 320 13.89 -12.91 5.92
N LEU A 321 12.74 -13.12 5.29
CA LEU A 321 11.43 -13.26 5.94
C LEU A 321 11.14 -14.71 6.36
N THR A 322 12.16 -15.56 6.49
CA THR A 322 12.00 -16.94 6.96
C THR A 322 11.85 -16.98 8.47
N ALA A 323 10.75 -17.52 8.96
CA ALA A 323 10.51 -17.73 10.39
C ALA A 323 11.47 -18.81 10.99
N PRO A 324 11.81 -18.71 12.29
CA PRO A 324 11.37 -17.69 13.25
C PRO A 324 12.19 -16.41 13.19
N PHE A 325 11.55 -15.27 13.42
CA PHE A 325 12.23 -13.96 13.50
C PHE A 325 12.96 -13.80 14.84
N LYS A 326 13.97 -12.91 14.88
CA LYS A 326 14.70 -12.56 16.10
C LYS A 326 13.74 -11.95 17.12
N ARG A 327 13.95 -12.25 18.42
CA ARG A 327 13.24 -11.66 19.56
C ARG A 327 14.25 -11.03 20.51
N VAL A 328 14.00 -9.79 20.92
CA VAL A 328 14.85 -9.04 21.85
C VAL A 328 13.98 -8.15 22.73
N THR A 329 14.31 -8.02 24.03
CA THR A 329 13.60 -7.06 24.87
C THR A 329 14.00 -5.63 24.49
N MET A 330 13.11 -4.66 24.65
CA MET A 330 13.44 -3.26 24.38
C MET A 330 14.64 -2.80 25.22
N ASN A 331 14.67 -3.15 26.51
CA ASN A 331 15.76 -2.78 27.39
C ASN A 331 17.10 -3.44 27.00
N ASP A 332 17.11 -4.72 26.57
CA ASP A 332 18.33 -5.38 26.10
C ASP A 332 18.84 -4.77 24.80
N ALA A 333 17.94 -4.43 23.87
CA ALA A 333 18.31 -3.78 22.62
C ALA A 333 18.95 -2.39 22.88
N VAL A 334 18.38 -1.60 23.77
CA VAL A 334 18.95 -0.31 24.20
C VAL A 334 20.29 -0.52 24.94
N ARG A 335 20.37 -1.50 25.84
CA ARG A 335 21.59 -1.80 26.55
C ARG A 335 22.74 -2.24 25.62
N GLU A 336 22.43 -3.00 24.60
CA GLU A 336 23.41 -3.42 23.58
C GLU A 336 24.04 -2.20 22.86
N LYS A 337 23.26 -1.17 22.58
CA LYS A 337 23.69 0.03 21.84
C LYS A 337 24.31 1.11 22.73
N THR A 338 23.79 1.30 23.94
CA THR A 338 24.14 2.43 24.81
C THR A 338 25.01 2.05 26.02
N GLY A 339 25.03 0.75 26.36
CA GLY A 339 25.65 0.23 27.59
C GLY A 339 24.81 0.47 28.85
N VAL A 340 23.58 1.03 28.75
CA VAL A 340 22.76 1.43 29.89
C VAL A 340 21.57 0.49 30.02
N ASP A 341 21.34 0.00 31.23
CA ASP A 341 20.16 -0.77 31.62
C ASP A 341 19.12 0.17 32.25
N PHE A 342 18.21 0.70 31.44
CA PHE A 342 17.22 1.68 31.89
C PHE A 342 16.23 1.11 32.90
N MET A 343 15.93 -0.19 32.87
CA MET A 343 15.02 -0.83 33.81
C MET A 343 15.59 -0.98 35.22
N SER A 344 16.90 -0.80 35.40
CA SER A 344 17.59 -0.78 36.69
C SER A 344 17.73 0.62 37.31
N LEU A 345 17.41 1.68 36.54
CA LEU A 345 17.59 3.07 36.98
C LEU A 345 16.35 3.61 37.70
N THR A 346 16.58 4.58 38.60
CA THR A 346 15.52 5.47 39.07
C THR A 346 15.15 6.47 37.97
N ASP A 347 13.97 7.10 38.08
CA ASP A 347 13.50 8.09 37.10
C ASP A 347 14.48 9.27 36.94
N GLU A 348 15.11 9.71 38.04
CA GLU A 348 16.15 10.76 38.00
C GLU A 348 17.39 10.31 37.24
N GLN A 349 17.84 9.07 37.51
CA GLN A 349 18.99 8.49 36.81
C GLN A 349 18.70 8.28 35.32
N ALA A 350 17.49 7.81 34.97
CA ALA A 350 17.07 7.63 33.59
C ALA A 350 17.08 8.96 32.82
N ARG A 351 16.55 10.04 33.41
CA ARG A 351 16.63 11.40 32.81
C ARG A 351 18.06 11.89 32.66
N ALA A 352 18.93 11.63 33.63
CA ALA A 352 20.34 12.02 33.56
C ALA A 352 21.08 11.24 32.45
N GLU A 353 20.82 9.94 32.31
CA GLU A 353 21.40 9.10 31.26
C GLU A 353 20.89 9.46 29.85
N ALA A 354 19.58 9.71 29.69
CA ALA A 354 19.02 10.20 28.43
C ALA A 354 19.71 11.49 27.97
N LYS A 355 19.86 12.45 28.89
CA LYS A 355 20.58 13.69 28.62
C LYS A 355 22.05 13.45 28.26
N ARG A 356 22.75 12.54 28.96
CA ARG A 356 24.14 12.15 28.63
C ARG A 356 24.25 11.55 27.24
N LEU A 357 23.25 10.80 26.82
CA LEU A 357 23.16 10.21 25.49
C LEU A 357 22.70 11.19 24.39
N GLY A 358 22.33 12.42 24.76
CA GLY A 358 21.83 13.44 23.84
C GLY A 358 20.36 13.30 23.45
N VAL A 359 19.61 12.47 24.17
CA VAL A 359 18.14 12.35 24.00
C VAL A 359 17.48 13.46 24.80
N GLU A 360 16.71 14.30 24.13
CA GLU A 360 15.96 15.39 24.76
C GLU A 360 14.67 14.84 25.38
N VAL A 361 14.47 15.13 26.68
CA VAL A 361 13.27 14.74 27.42
C VAL A 361 12.59 16.02 27.90
N GLU A 362 11.53 16.43 27.21
CA GLU A 362 10.78 17.64 27.51
C GLU A 362 10.07 17.58 28.86
N ASP A 363 9.45 16.44 29.15
CA ASP A 363 8.76 16.19 30.43
C ASP A 363 9.77 15.91 31.55
N LYS A 364 9.99 16.91 32.40
CA LYS A 364 10.89 16.81 33.56
C LYS A 364 10.45 15.77 34.61
N THR A 365 9.24 15.25 34.51
CA THR A 365 8.66 14.23 35.37
C THR A 365 8.62 12.85 34.74
N ALA A 366 9.14 12.72 33.50
CA ALA A 366 9.13 11.45 32.76
C ALA A 366 9.80 10.34 33.58
N THR A 367 9.12 9.20 33.64
CA THR A 367 9.59 7.98 34.30
C THR A 367 10.62 7.26 33.41
N ALA A 368 11.38 6.34 33.98
CA ALA A 368 12.29 5.46 33.24
C ALA A 368 11.53 4.69 32.13
N GLY A 369 10.28 4.28 32.39
CA GLY A 369 9.42 3.62 31.43
C GLY A 369 9.00 4.50 30.25
N LYS A 370 8.85 5.80 30.42
CA LYS A 370 8.59 6.76 29.32
C LYS A 370 9.87 7.14 28.56
N ILE A 371 11.02 7.07 29.19
CA ILE A 371 12.32 7.44 28.61
C ILE A 371 12.91 6.32 27.76
N LEU A 372 12.76 5.06 28.18
CA LEU A 372 13.33 3.90 27.49
C LEU A 372 12.92 3.84 26.00
N PRO A 373 11.64 4.03 25.62
CA PRO A 373 11.26 4.11 24.19
C PRO A 373 11.94 5.24 23.42
N MET A 374 12.08 6.42 24.03
CA MET A 374 12.75 7.57 23.36
C MET A 374 14.22 7.26 23.04
N VAL A 375 14.89 6.52 23.94
CA VAL A 375 16.27 6.08 23.72
C VAL A 375 16.31 4.95 22.69
N PHE A 376 15.30 4.07 22.66
CA PHE A 376 15.16 3.02 21.67
C PHE A 376 15.03 3.63 20.26
N ASP A 377 14.12 4.59 20.08
CA ASP A 377 13.91 5.28 18.79
C ASP A 377 15.20 5.95 18.30
N ALA A 378 15.94 6.60 19.22
CA ALA A 378 17.15 7.33 18.88
C ALA A 378 18.35 6.44 18.51
N PHE A 379 18.46 5.22 19.05
CA PHE A 379 19.69 4.41 18.94
C PHE A 379 19.50 3.02 18.34
N VAL A 380 18.29 2.49 18.33
CA VAL A 380 18.03 1.08 18.01
C VAL A 380 17.22 0.92 16.74
N GLU A 381 16.10 1.62 16.60
CA GLU A 381 15.09 1.41 15.58
C GLU A 381 15.69 1.28 14.17
N ASP A 382 16.40 2.30 13.70
CA ASP A 382 17.04 2.34 12.38
C ASP A 382 18.05 1.21 12.14
N THR A 383 18.53 0.54 13.21
CA THR A 383 19.52 -0.55 13.11
C THR A 383 18.89 -1.93 12.94
N LEU A 384 17.56 -2.04 13.07
CA LEU A 384 16.83 -3.30 12.97
C LEU A 384 16.49 -3.63 11.50
N ILE A 385 17.51 -4.06 10.75
CA ILE A 385 17.35 -4.35 9.32
C ILE A 385 16.62 -5.68 9.09
N GLN A 386 17.00 -6.76 9.80
CA GLN A 386 16.33 -8.06 9.68
C GLN A 386 15.11 -8.12 10.58
N PRO A 387 14.08 -8.93 10.22
CA PRO A 387 12.85 -9.03 11.00
C PRO A 387 13.13 -9.33 12.46
N THR A 388 12.71 -8.43 13.34
CA THR A 388 12.99 -8.50 14.78
C THR A 388 11.75 -8.08 15.57
N PHE A 389 11.27 -8.97 16.42
CA PHE A 389 10.30 -8.63 17.46
C PHE A 389 11.02 -7.98 18.62
N VAL A 390 10.67 -6.73 18.90
CA VAL A 390 11.03 -6.02 20.13
C VAL A 390 9.92 -6.26 21.13
N ILE A 391 10.25 -6.83 22.28
CA ILE A 391 9.29 -7.28 23.28
C ILE A 391 9.47 -6.54 24.61
N ASP A 392 8.51 -6.71 25.53
CA ASP A 392 8.57 -6.24 26.92
C ASP A 392 8.56 -4.70 27.01
N TYR A 393 7.51 -4.09 26.48
CA TYR A 393 7.29 -2.65 26.50
C TYR A 393 6.87 -2.17 27.91
N PRO A 394 7.28 -0.97 28.33
CA PRO A 394 6.81 -0.37 29.58
C PRO A 394 5.28 -0.19 29.61
N VAL A 395 4.71 -0.36 30.81
CA VAL A 395 3.25 -0.24 31.01
C VAL A 395 2.73 1.16 30.78
N GLU A 396 3.55 2.17 31.03
CA GLU A 396 3.20 3.60 30.89
C GLU A 396 2.84 4.00 29.45
N ILE A 397 3.39 3.29 28.47
CA ILE A 397 3.14 3.51 27.04
C ILE A 397 2.29 2.40 26.41
N SER A 398 1.68 1.55 27.21
CA SER A 398 0.95 0.36 26.75
C SER A 398 -0.42 0.26 27.42
N PRO A 399 -1.34 1.25 27.19
CA PRO A 399 -2.58 1.37 27.97
C PRO A 399 -3.58 0.25 27.75
N LEU A 400 -3.48 -0.54 26.68
CA LEU A 400 -4.41 -1.61 26.33
C LEU A 400 -3.82 -3.02 26.48
N SER A 401 -2.54 -3.09 26.89
CA SER A 401 -1.80 -4.36 27.00
C SER A 401 -1.78 -4.91 28.42
N LYS A 402 -1.82 -6.23 28.55
CA LYS A 402 -1.72 -6.94 29.83
C LYS A 402 -0.31 -6.81 30.42
N ARG A 403 -0.22 -6.59 31.74
CA ARG A 403 1.07 -6.59 32.45
C ARG A 403 1.71 -7.99 32.45
N LYS A 404 3.02 -8.04 32.43
CA LYS A 404 3.75 -9.28 32.66
C LYS A 404 3.58 -9.74 34.12
N PRO A 405 3.35 -11.05 34.34
CA PRO A 405 3.26 -11.58 35.71
C PRO A 405 4.57 -11.42 36.52
N ASP A 406 5.71 -11.52 35.86
CA ASP A 406 7.02 -11.54 36.50
C ASP A 406 7.53 -10.12 36.80
N ASP A 407 7.18 -9.15 35.97
CA ASP A 407 7.53 -7.74 36.18
C ASP A 407 6.36 -6.83 35.76
N PRO A 408 5.55 -6.35 36.71
CA PRO A 408 4.35 -5.54 36.42
C PRO A 408 4.66 -4.14 35.85
N ARG A 409 5.93 -3.73 35.76
CA ARG A 409 6.34 -2.50 35.06
C ARG A 409 6.33 -2.68 33.55
N LEU A 410 6.35 -3.93 33.08
CA LEU A 410 6.36 -4.32 31.68
C LEU A 410 5.04 -4.95 31.26
N THR A 411 4.82 -5.00 29.95
CA THR A 411 3.64 -5.61 29.36
C THR A 411 4.02 -6.75 28.42
N GLU A 412 3.09 -7.67 28.21
CA GLU A 412 3.15 -8.70 27.18
C GLU A 412 2.83 -8.08 25.80
N ARG A 413 3.72 -7.22 25.31
CA ARG A 413 3.62 -6.48 24.04
C ARG A 413 4.87 -6.68 23.19
N PHE A 414 4.68 -6.68 21.90
CA PHE A 414 5.79 -6.54 20.95
C PHE A 414 5.45 -5.59 19.83
N GLU A 415 6.47 -5.06 19.20
CA GLU A 415 6.42 -4.48 17.87
C GLU A 415 7.39 -5.24 16.95
N LEU A 416 7.00 -5.41 15.68
CA LEU A 416 7.83 -6.04 14.67
C LEU A 416 8.50 -4.96 13.83
N PHE A 417 9.83 -4.96 13.83
CA PHE A 417 10.65 -4.09 13.01
C PHE A 417 11.30 -4.85 11.85
N ILE A 418 11.28 -4.25 10.66
CA ILE A 418 11.98 -4.73 9.47
C ILE A 418 12.53 -3.51 8.73
N ALA A 419 13.79 -3.55 8.30
CA ALA A 419 14.43 -2.46 7.57
C ALA A 419 14.33 -1.08 8.25
N GLY A 420 14.39 -1.04 9.60
CA GLY A 420 14.33 0.18 10.39
C GLY A 420 12.92 0.77 10.55
N HIS A 421 11.86 0.01 10.27
CA HIS A 421 10.47 0.48 10.39
C HIS A 421 9.61 -0.53 11.12
N GLU A 422 8.61 -0.03 11.87
CA GLU A 422 7.56 -0.84 12.49
C GLU A 422 6.57 -1.36 11.43
N TYR A 423 6.27 -2.66 11.49
CA TYR A 423 5.31 -3.34 10.62
C TYR A 423 4.08 -3.84 11.36
N ALA A 424 4.24 -4.22 12.61
CA ALA A 424 3.14 -4.72 13.43
C ALA A 424 3.34 -4.35 14.90
N ASN A 425 2.21 -4.15 15.60
CA ASN A 425 2.12 -3.96 17.05
C ASN A 425 1.09 -4.96 17.60
N ALA A 426 1.47 -5.69 18.64
CA ALA A 426 0.62 -6.74 19.19
C ALA A 426 0.88 -6.96 20.66
N PHE A 427 -0.14 -7.46 21.34
CA PHE A 427 -0.04 -7.75 22.78
C PHE A 427 -1.06 -8.81 23.24
N SER A 428 -0.82 -9.34 24.45
CA SER A 428 -1.87 -9.97 25.22
C SER A 428 -2.81 -8.88 25.73
N GLU A 429 -4.09 -9.01 25.39
CA GLU A 429 -5.09 -7.99 25.66
C GLU A 429 -5.38 -7.82 27.14
N LEU A 430 -5.41 -6.56 27.59
CA LEU A 430 -5.90 -6.25 28.92
C LEU A 430 -7.39 -6.54 29.00
N ASN A 431 -7.77 -7.53 29.80
CA ASN A 431 -9.15 -7.97 29.98
C ASN A 431 -9.68 -7.75 31.41
N ASP A 432 -8.94 -7.04 32.25
CA ASP A 432 -9.40 -6.58 33.59
C ASP A 432 -10.09 -5.22 33.41
N PRO A 433 -11.42 -5.12 33.61
CA PRO A 433 -12.16 -3.87 33.44
C PRO A 433 -11.74 -2.78 34.43
N ILE A 434 -11.26 -3.15 35.65
CA ILE A 434 -10.85 -2.20 36.67
C ILE A 434 -9.50 -1.57 36.30
N ASP A 435 -8.50 -2.37 35.93
CA ASP A 435 -7.21 -1.87 35.45
C ASP A 435 -7.39 -1.05 34.15
N GLN A 436 -8.20 -1.53 33.19
CA GLN A 436 -8.45 -0.81 31.95
C GLN A 436 -9.08 0.59 32.19
N ARG A 437 -10.08 0.68 33.03
CA ARG A 437 -10.68 1.96 33.39
C ARG A 437 -9.66 2.88 34.06
N GLY A 438 -8.81 2.36 34.96
CA GLY A 438 -7.72 3.11 35.58
C GLY A 438 -6.76 3.70 34.56
N ARG A 439 -6.39 2.94 33.53
CA ARG A 439 -5.50 3.42 32.46
C ARG A 439 -6.17 4.45 31.54
N PHE A 440 -7.44 4.31 31.20
CA PHE A 440 -8.18 5.34 30.48
C PHE A 440 -8.27 6.66 31.23
N ILE A 441 -8.47 6.61 32.58
CA ILE A 441 -8.45 7.82 33.43
C ILE A 441 -7.07 8.49 33.34
N GLN A 442 -5.98 7.74 33.36
CA GLN A 442 -4.62 8.27 33.17
C GLN A 442 -4.45 8.95 31.80
N GLN A 443 -4.89 8.31 30.71
CA GLN A 443 -4.89 8.89 29.38
C GLN A 443 -5.71 10.18 29.30
N ALA A 444 -6.90 10.20 29.90
CA ALA A 444 -7.72 11.40 29.97
C ALA A 444 -7.05 12.56 30.75
N MET A 445 -6.24 12.24 31.76
CA MET A 445 -5.45 13.24 32.50
C MET A 445 -4.30 13.81 31.62
N GLU A 446 -3.62 12.98 30.83
CA GLU A 446 -2.61 13.46 29.88
C GLU A 446 -3.25 14.35 28.79
N ARG A 447 -4.42 13.95 28.26
CA ARG A 447 -5.20 14.76 27.32
C ARG A 447 -5.58 16.12 27.91
N ALA A 448 -5.99 16.17 29.18
CA ALA A 448 -6.30 17.42 29.86
C ALA A 448 -5.07 18.34 30.06
N LYS A 449 -3.87 17.81 30.00
CA LYS A 449 -2.61 18.57 30.02
C LYS A 449 -2.18 19.07 28.63
N GLY A 450 -2.90 18.71 27.57
CA GLY A 450 -2.65 19.16 26.20
C GLY A 450 -2.11 18.08 25.25
N ASP A 451 -2.07 16.83 25.65
CA ASP A 451 -1.75 15.72 24.78
C ASP A 451 -2.97 15.32 23.93
N ASP A 452 -3.08 15.89 22.74
CA ASP A 452 -4.19 15.65 21.80
C ASP A 452 -4.24 14.22 21.24
N GLU A 453 -3.18 13.44 21.40
CA GLU A 453 -3.08 12.05 20.95
C GLU A 453 -3.49 11.04 22.01
N ALA A 454 -3.55 11.45 23.28
CA ALA A 454 -3.99 10.60 24.37
C ALA A 454 -5.45 10.15 24.18
N MET A 455 -5.73 8.89 24.52
CA MET A 455 -7.04 8.25 24.32
C MET A 455 -8.15 8.90 25.14
N MET A 456 -9.35 8.91 24.55
CA MET A 456 -10.59 9.23 25.26
C MET A 456 -11.10 8.00 26.04
N ILE A 457 -11.84 8.22 27.12
CA ILE A 457 -12.51 7.12 27.84
C ILE A 457 -13.65 6.60 26.97
N ASP A 458 -13.63 5.30 26.65
CA ASP A 458 -14.75 4.61 26.00
C ASP A 458 -15.55 3.81 27.04
N GLU A 459 -16.66 4.39 27.50
CA GLU A 459 -17.51 3.76 28.51
C GLU A 459 -18.22 2.51 27.98
N THR A 460 -18.49 2.44 26.68
CA THR A 460 -19.10 1.25 26.05
C THR A 460 -18.12 0.09 26.09
N PHE A 461 -16.86 0.33 25.78
CA PHE A 461 -15.83 -0.70 25.87
C PHE A 461 -15.57 -1.13 27.33
N CYS A 462 -15.49 -0.20 28.27
CA CYS A 462 -15.38 -0.53 29.69
C CYS A 462 -16.52 -1.43 30.13
N THR A 463 -17.76 -1.09 29.78
CA THR A 463 -18.95 -1.91 30.09
C THR A 463 -18.86 -3.28 29.40
N ALA A 464 -18.41 -3.36 28.16
CA ALA A 464 -18.23 -4.64 27.47
C ALA A 464 -17.27 -5.56 28.22
N LEU A 465 -16.14 -5.04 28.72
CA LEU A 465 -15.18 -5.82 29.53
C LEU A 465 -15.79 -6.37 30.81
N GLU A 466 -16.74 -5.66 31.42
CA GLU A 466 -17.45 -6.14 32.63
C GLU A 466 -18.31 -7.39 32.38
N TYR A 467 -18.72 -7.64 31.13
CA TYR A 467 -19.37 -8.90 30.75
C TYR A 467 -18.37 -10.07 30.59
N GLY A 468 -17.07 -9.77 30.62
CA GLY A 468 -16.00 -10.76 30.56
C GLY A 468 -15.44 -10.97 29.16
N MET A 469 -14.16 -10.60 28.96
CA MET A 469 -13.38 -10.92 27.77
C MET A 469 -12.44 -12.09 28.10
N PRO A 470 -12.43 -13.19 27.31
CA PRO A 470 -11.47 -14.27 27.52
C PRO A 470 -10.03 -13.79 27.35
N PRO A 471 -9.02 -14.55 27.83
CA PRO A 471 -7.63 -14.28 27.45
C PRO A 471 -7.52 -14.19 25.93
N THR A 472 -6.98 -13.11 25.41
CA THR A 472 -7.01 -12.76 23.99
C THR A 472 -5.67 -12.19 23.57
N GLY A 473 -5.16 -12.58 22.42
CA GLY A 473 -4.08 -11.89 21.72
C GLY A 473 -4.62 -11.07 20.56
N GLY A 474 -4.10 -9.86 20.39
CA GLY A 474 -4.42 -8.96 19.29
C GLY A 474 -3.19 -8.45 18.57
N ILE A 475 -3.31 -8.16 17.29
CA ILE A 475 -2.26 -7.60 16.46
C ILE A 475 -2.83 -6.63 15.42
N GLY A 476 -2.20 -5.48 15.29
CA GLY A 476 -2.33 -4.58 14.15
C GLY A 476 -1.12 -4.70 13.23
N LEU A 477 -1.34 -4.83 11.93
CA LEU A 477 -0.29 -4.89 10.92
C LEU A 477 -0.58 -3.89 9.78
N GLY A 478 0.43 -3.05 9.48
CA GLY A 478 0.34 -2.05 8.41
C GLY A 478 0.42 -2.70 7.02
N ILE A 479 -0.71 -2.80 6.31
CA ILE A 479 -0.75 -3.40 4.98
C ILE A 479 0.07 -2.58 3.99
N ASP A 480 -0.02 -1.25 4.04
CA ASP A 480 0.74 -0.39 3.12
C ASP A 480 2.24 -0.59 3.29
N ARG A 481 2.75 -0.66 4.51
CA ARG A 481 4.17 -0.96 4.80
C ARG A 481 4.56 -2.35 4.33
N LEU A 482 3.72 -3.37 4.54
CA LEU A 482 3.99 -4.71 4.03
C LEU A 482 4.06 -4.73 2.48
N VAL A 483 3.18 -4.01 1.80
CA VAL A 483 3.22 -3.88 0.34
C VAL A 483 4.48 -3.15 -0.11
N MET A 484 4.88 -2.04 0.57
CA MET A 484 6.15 -1.36 0.29
C MET A 484 7.33 -2.33 0.35
N LEU A 485 7.42 -3.13 1.41
CA LEU A 485 8.47 -4.13 1.60
C LEU A 485 8.50 -5.17 0.48
N LEU A 486 7.35 -5.75 0.16
CA LEU A 486 7.23 -6.86 -0.80
C LEU A 486 7.29 -6.41 -2.28
N THR A 487 7.21 -5.10 -2.55
CA THR A 487 7.29 -4.52 -3.90
C THR A 487 8.50 -3.61 -4.11
N ASP A 488 9.41 -3.55 -3.13
CA ASP A 488 10.57 -2.65 -3.13
C ASP A 488 10.21 -1.18 -3.39
N SER A 489 9.11 -0.72 -2.77
CA SER A 489 8.60 0.64 -2.92
C SER A 489 9.13 1.52 -1.78
N PRO A 490 9.87 2.62 -2.08
CA PRO A 490 10.52 3.44 -1.04
C PRO A 490 9.55 4.33 -0.26
N THR A 491 8.35 4.60 -0.78
CA THR A 491 7.39 5.48 -0.11
C THR A 491 5.98 4.90 -0.11
N ILE A 492 5.20 5.26 0.91
CA ILE A 492 3.79 4.86 1.02
C ILE A 492 2.96 5.36 -0.18
N ARG A 493 3.35 6.48 -0.80
CA ARG A 493 2.68 7.04 -1.98
C ARG A 493 2.82 6.16 -3.23
N ASP A 494 3.86 5.33 -3.29
CA ASP A 494 4.07 4.40 -4.40
C ASP A 494 3.06 3.24 -4.36
N VAL A 495 2.58 2.88 -3.18
CA VAL A 495 1.64 1.77 -2.97
C VAL A 495 0.19 2.23 -2.76
N LEU A 496 -0.07 3.53 -2.76
CA LEU A 496 -1.41 4.12 -2.78
C LEU A 496 -1.75 4.59 -4.20
N LEU A 497 -2.93 4.20 -4.72
CA LEU A 497 -3.36 4.62 -6.06
C LEU A 497 -3.49 6.14 -6.16
N PHE A 498 -4.14 6.75 -5.19
CA PHE A 498 -4.37 8.18 -5.13
C PHE A 498 -3.99 8.71 -3.73
N PRO A 499 -2.68 8.91 -3.48
CA PRO A 499 -2.23 9.42 -2.19
C PRO A 499 -2.72 10.85 -1.96
N THR A 500 -2.89 11.22 -0.69
CA THR A 500 -3.19 12.62 -0.33
C THR A 500 -2.06 13.53 -0.76
N MET A 501 -2.40 14.56 -1.53
CA MET A 501 -1.43 15.54 -2.05
C MET A 501 -1.88 16.95 -1.69
N LYS A 502 -0.92 17.84 -1.37
CA LYS A 502 -1.22 19.25 -1.20
C LYS A 502 -1.82 19.82 -2.51
N PRO A 503 -2.97 20.52 -2.47
CA PRO A 503 -3.52 21.15 -3.67
C PRO A 503 -2.49 22.08 -4.33
N THR A 504 -2.39 22.04 -5.65
CA THR A 504 -1.69 23.07 -6.43
C THR A 504 -2.65 24.23 -6.58
N LEU A 505 -2.27 25.39 -6.05
CA LEU A 505 -3.00 26.65 -6.20
C LEU A 505 -2.95 27.14 -7.65
#